data_fdbffbcfec50a3fb3a3eb1aac460c3b0
#
_entry.id   fdbffbcfec50a3fb3a3eb1aac460c3b0
#
_cell.length_a   1.000
_cell.length_b   1.000
_cell.length_c   1.000
_cell.angle_alpha   90.00
_cell.angle_beta   90.00
_cell.angle_gamma   90.00
#
_symmetry.space_group_name_H-M   'P 1'
#
loop_
_entity.id
_entity.type
_entity.pdbx_description
1 polymer ?
#
loop_
_entity_poly.entity_id
_entity_poly.type
_entity_poly.pdbx_seq_one_letter_code
_entity_poly.pdbx_strand_id
1 'polypeptide(L)'
;MLKSFKSSFNRKNLYYEIRSKKDIDKQLIRYIKSNSGKAGIIYCLSRKRVEEISDLLLVNGVKALPYHAGLEPQVRMTNQEAFLNEEVEVMVATIAFGMGIDKPDVRFVIHYDAPKSLEGYYQETGRAGRDGLEGTCILFYTYDDILKLDKFNKDKAVSEKENAKLLLTEMVYYANLGVCRRKQLLGYFGEYMADNCGFCDNCMHPTPTYKAEQEVSWVLEAIKQTGESFEVEHIADVLEGKNNPYITSNEQAKLSVFGVGKEVSWNKIVEEEDEDDEDEDGNPKKPQLRKRSAKEPNPESVKSPWISFIKQVLIYGLLEKDIENYGILKITEKGHAFLKDSHPLTFSRDHDYEKEAIDLENAEESLALGAKAYDDALFELLKNLRKKVAKEKNLPPYVIFQDPSLEEMATTYPTTQEEMAQINGVGMGKVVKFGKQFIDAIIRYVEENEIETAKEVVVKSTVNKSKIKIHIIQQVDRKIDLDIIAEQKEISMVDLIQEIETICYSGTKLNLDYFINQVIEPDKQDEIFEYFMSADSDNIATALENCNIEDVNEEELRLMRIKFLSELAN
;
A
#
# COMPACT_ATOMS: atom_id res chain seq x y z
N MET A 1 52.44 -8.20 -11.50
CA MET A 1 51.41 -7.97 -10.46
C MET A 1 50.23 -7.28 -11.12
N LEU A 2 49.11 -7.99 -11.24
CA LEU A 2 47.84 -7.38 -11.64
C LEU A 2 47.34 -6.52 -10.46
N LYS A 3 47.15 -5.20 -10.69
CA LYS A 3 46.53 -4.33 -9.70
C LYS A 3 45.00 -4.51 -9.82
N SER A 4 44.36 -5.07 -8.81
CA SER A 4 42.90 -5.13 -8.68
C SER A 4 42.43 -3.84 -8.02
N PHE A 5 41.47 -3.15 -8.63
CA PHE A 5 40.78 -2.01 -8.04
C PHE A 5 39.36 -2.48 -7.70
N LYS A 6 39.00 -2.49 -6.42
CA LYS A 6 37.66 -2.80 -5.95
C LYS A 6 36.99 -1.49 -5.49
N SER A 7 35.88 -1.13 -6.11
CA SER A 7 35.04 -0.02 -5.66
C SER A 7 34.05 -0.53 -4.62
N SER A 8 33.73 0.25 -3.61
CA SER A 8 32.72 -0.06 -2.63
C SER A 8 31.31 -0.04 -3.25
N PHE A 9 30.43 -0.92 -2.78
CA PHE A 9 29.01 -0.91 -3.08
C PHE A 9 28.25 0.21 -2.36
N ASN A 10 28.91 0.97 -1.47
CA ASN A 10 28.27 2.01 -0.66
C ASN A 10 27.89 3.26 -1.47
N ARG A 11 26.63 3.44 -1.74
CA ARG A 11 26.05 4.64 -2.37
C ARG A 11 25.49 5.57 -1.28
N LYS A 12 26.35 6.45 -0.73
CA LYS A 12 26.04 7.32 0.43
C LYS A 12 24.92 8.33 0.16
N ASN A 13 24.70 8.68 -1.10
CA ASN A 13 23.70 9.65 -1.54
C ASN A 13 22.30 9.04 -1.78
N LEU A 14 22.11 7.73 -1.60
CA LEU A 14 20.82 7.09 -1.78
C LEU A 14 20.11 6.88 -0.44
N TYR A 15 18.89 7.39 -0.32
CA TYR A 15 17.99 7.09 0.77
C TYR A 15 17.19 5.83 0.44
N TYR A 16 17.16 4.85 1.33
CA TYR A 16 16.42 3.61 1.16
C TYR A 16 15.25 3.56 2.14
N GLU A 17 14.08 3.23 1.61
CA GLU A 17 12.84 3.14 2.38
C GLU A 17 11.99 1.97 1.89
N ILE A 18 11.36 1.25 2.83
CA ILE A 18 10.39 0.21 2.52
C ILE A 18 9.05 0.60 3.14
N ARG A 19 7.99 0.51 2.35
CA ARG A 19 6.62 0.86 2.74
C ARG A 19 5.69 -0.31 2.58
N SER A 20 4.68 -0.40 3.45
CA SER A 20 3.55 -1.31 3.25
C SER A 20 2.87 -1.03 1.90
N LYS A 21 2.43 -2.08 1.22
CA LYS A 21 1.76 -2.00 -0.10
C LYS A 21 0.25 -1.65 0.02
N LYS A 22 -0.19 -1.23 1.19
CA LYS A 22 -1.56 -0.78 1.41
C LYS A 22 -1.78 0.59 0.77
N ASP A 23 -2.91 0.80 0.09
CA ASP A 23 -3.24 2.05 -0.61
C ASP A 23 -2.11 2.59 -1.49
N ILE A 24 -1.36 1.68 -2.12
CA ILE A 24 -0.14 1.99 -2.86
C ILE A 24 -0.33 3.08 -3.91
N ASP A 25 -1.47 3.11 -4.61
CA ASP A 25 -1.75 4.08 -5.65
C ASP A 25 -1.83 5.50 -5.07
N LYS A 26 -2.44 5.67 -3.90
CA LYS A 26 -2.48 6.95 -3.17
C LYS A 26 -1.09 7.36 -2.71
N GLN A 27 -0.34 6.45 -2.08
CA GLN A 27 1.02 6.71 -1.62
C GLN A 27 1.94 7.11 -2.78
N LEU A 28 1.85 6.40 -3.91
CA LEU A 28 2.63 6.63 -5.12
C LEU A 28 2.38 8.02 -5.70
N ILE A 29 1.12 8.37 -5.92
CA ILE A 29 0.74 9.66 -6.50
C ILE A 29 1.10 10.82 -5.56
N ARG A 30 0.86 10.67 -4.25
CA ARG A 30 1.25 11.67 -3.25
C ARG A 30 2.75 11.92 -3.31
N TYR A 31 3.56 10.85 -3.32
CA TYR A 31 5.00 10.97 -3.38
C TYR A 31 5.47 11.67 -4.67
N ILE A 32 4.96 11.27 -5.85
CA ILE A 32 5.37 11.84 -7.13
C ILE A 32 4.97 13.31 -7.22
N LYS A 33 3.75 13.67 -6.80
CA LYS A 33 3.30 15.07 -6.82
C LYS A 33 4.12 15.95 -5.87
N SER A 34 4.53 15.46 -4.70
CA SER A 34 5.43 16.20 -3.81
C SER A 34 6.86 16.32 -4.36
N ASN A 35 7.20 15.54 -5.40
CA ASN A 35 8.46 15.57 -6.12
C ASN A 35 8.30 15.97 -7.60
N SER A 36 7.25 16.74 -7.93
CA SER A 36 7.00 17.21 -9.31
C SER A 36 8.20 17.93 -9.89
N GLY A 37 8.44 17.72 -11.18
CA GLY A 37 9.62 18.24 -11.90
C GLY A 37 10.91 17.45 -11.66
N LYS A 38 10.87 16.34 -10.90
CA LYS A 38 12.03 15.46 -10.68
C LYS A 38 11.88 14.19 -11.51
N ALA A 39 12.98 13.78 -12.16
CA ALA A 39 13.01 12.55 -12.93
C ALA A 39 12.96 11.31 -12.03
N GLY A 40 12.12 10.33 -12.38
CA GLY A 40 11.97 9.10 -11.62
C GLY A 40 11.69 7.86 -12.45
N ILE A 41 11.97 6.69 -11.88
CA ILE A 41 11.71 5.39 -12.49
C ILE A 41 10.84 4.57 -11.55
N ILE A 42 9.79 3.94 -12.08
CA ILE A 42 8.92 3.02 -11.33
C ILE A 42 9.05 1.62 -11.95
N TYR A 43 9.49 0.66 -11.15
CA TYR A 43 9.61 -0.73 -11.58
C TYR A 43 8.37 -1.54 -11.18
N CYS A 44 7.79 -2.23 -12.17
CA CYS A 44 6.67 -3.15 -12.01
C CYS A 44 7.03 -4.54 -12.51
N LEU A 45 6.43 -5.57 -11.92
CA LEU A 45 6.70 -6.96 -12.26
C LEU A 45 6.13 -7.37 -13.63
N SER A 46 4.99 -6.83 -14.04
CA SER A 46 4.28 -7.22 -15.27
C SER A 46 4.08 -6.05 -16.24
N ARG A 47 4.03 -6.38 -17.54
CA ARG A 47 3.73 -5.42 -18.63
C ARG A 47 2.39 -4.72 -18.40
N LYS A 48 1.36 -5.49 -18.03
CA LYS A 48 0.02 -4.97 -17.75
C LYS A 48 0.05 -3.93 -16.63
N ARG A 49 0.80 -4.19 -15.55
CA ARG A 49 0.93 -3.25 -14.42
C ARG A 49 1.67 -1.97 -14.84
N VAL A 50 2.68 -2.08 -15.71
CA VAL A 50 3.37 -0.90 -16.28
C VAL A 50 2.40 0.02 -17.00
N GLU A 51 1.53 -0.53 -17.86
CA GLU A 51 0.52 0.25 -18.58
C GLU A 51 -0.51 0.87 -17.60
N GLU A 52 -1.04 0.08 -16.67
CA GLU A 52 -2.01 0.55 -15.66
C GLU A 52 -1.45 1.70 -14.80
N ILE A 53 -0.21 1.61 -14.34
CA ILE A 53 0.41 2.68 -13.52
C ILE A 53 0.75 3.90 -14.38
N SER A 54 1.21 3.70 -15.61
CA SER A 54 1.45 4.83 -16.54
C SER A 54 0.16 5.62 -16.78
N ASP A 55 -0.96 4.93 -17.05
CA ASP A 55 -2.26 5.56 -17.24
C ASP A 55 -2.75 6.25 -15.95
N LEU A 56 -2.57 5.60 -14.80
CA LEU A 56 -2.89 6.18 -13.50
C LEU A 56 -2.16 7.51 -13.27
N LEU A 57 -0.88 7.58 -13.59
CA LEU A 57 -0.07 8.79 -13.45
C LEU A 57 -0.53 9.87 -14.41
N LEU A 58 -0.81 9.53 -15.68
CA LEU A 58 -1.27 10.48 -16.69
C LEU A 58 -2.60 11.13 -16.30
N VAL A 59 -3.59 10.36 -15.83
CA VAL A 59 -4.89 10.93 -15.40
C VAL A 59 -4.77 11.79 -14.14
N ASN A 60 -3.69 11.61 -13.37
CA ASN A 60 -3.35 12.43 -12.21
C ASN A 60 -2.43 13.62 -12.54
N GLY A 61 -2.21 13.90 -13.83
CA GLY A 61 -1.46 15.05 -14.31
C GLY A 61 0.06 14.90 -14.26
N VAL A 62 0.57 13.67 -14.05
CA VAL A 62 2.01 13.37 -14.09
C VAL A 62 2.38 12.91 -15.50
N LYS A 63 3.39 13.53 -16.09
CA LYS A 63 3.92 13.11 -17.40
C LYS A 63 4.71 11.81 -17.26
N ALA A 64 4.09 10.68 -17.55
CA ALA A 64 4.67 9.35 -17.45
C ALA A 64 4.53 8.56 -18.75
N LEU A 65 5.51 7.70 -19.06
CA LEU A 65 5.50 6.81 -20.20
C LEU A 65 5.83 5.37 -19.81
N PRO A 66 5.20 4.36 -20.46
CA PRO A 66 5.48 2.96 -20.21
C PRO A 66 6.74 2.49 -20.94
N TYR A 67 7.47 1.53 -20.36
CA TYR A 67 8.59 0.86 -21.02
C TYR A 67 8.66 -0.63 -20.65
N HIS A 68 8.42 -1.50 -21.62
CA HIS A 68 8.55 -2.95 -21.45
C HIS A 68 8.81 -3.65 -22.81
N ALA A 69 9.29 -4.88 -22.75
CA ALA A 69 9.67 -5.65 -23.94
C ALA A 69 8.51 -5.99 -24.90
N GLY A 70 7.26 -5.79 -24.48
CA GLY A 70 6.07 -5.99 -25.32
C GLY A 70 5.72 -4.80 -26.23
N LEU A 71 6.31 -3.62 -25.98
CA LEU A 71 6.11 -2.45 -26.86
C LEU A 71 6.93 -2.62 -28.14
N GLU A 72 6.42 -2.03 -29.23
CA GLU A 72 7.15 -1.94 -30.49
C GLU A 72 8.53 -1.28 -30.28
N PRO A 73 9.60 -1.74 -30.97
CA PRO A 73 10.95 -1.21 -30.79
C PRO A 73 11.04 0.32 -30.97
N GLN A 74 10.29 0.86 -31.94
CA GLN A 74 10.27 2.31 -32.20
C GLN A 74 9.62 3.06 -31.03
N VAL A 75 8.52 2.58 -30.48
CA VAL A 75 7.84 3.19 -29.31
C VAL A 75 8.77 3.18 -28.09
N ARG A 76 9.48 2.06 -27.84
CA ARG A 76 10.45 1.99 -26.76
C ARG A 76 11.56 3.03 -26.90
N MET A 77 12.10 3.19 -28.11
CA MET A 77 13.14 4.17 -28.39
C MET A 77 12.63 5.60 -28.17
N THR A 78 11.46 5.92 -28.72
CA THR A 78 10.83 7.24 -28.53
C THR A 78 10.56 7.55 -27.06
N ASN A 79 9.99 6.59 -26.31
CA ASN A 79 9.71 6.77 -24.87
C ASN A 79 10.99 6.97 -24.06
N GLN A 80 12.06 6.23 -24.40
CA GLN A 80 13.36 6.38 -23.76
C GLN A 80 13.99 7.76 -24.06
N GLU A 81 13.94 8.21 -25.31
CA GLU A 81 14.44 9.53 -25.72
C GLU A 81 13.66 10.65 -25.02
N ALA A 82 12.33 10.56 -24.95
CA ALA A 82 11.50 11.53 -24.23
C ALA A 82 11.87 11.63 -22.74
N PHE A 83 12.20 10.52 -22.09
CA PHE A 83 12.66 10.53 -20.70
C PHE A 83 14.07 11.13 -20.56
N LEU A 84 14.98 10.80 -21.47
CA LEU A 84 16.35 11.37 -21.47
C LEU A 84 16.34 12.88 -21.74
N ASN A 85 15.45 13.35 -22.61
CA ASN A 85 15.31 14.76 -23.01
C ASN A 85 14.41 15.57 -22.05
N GLU A 86 13.97 15.00 -20.92
CA GLU A 86 13.13 15.67 -19.91
C GLU A 86 11.72 16.09 -20.41
N GLU A 87 11.25 15.47 -21.50
CA GLU A 87 9.89 15.68 -21.99
C GLU A 87 8.85 15.02 -21.09
N VAL A 88 9.27 13.95 -20.36
CA VAL A 88 8.49 13.25 -19.34
C VAL A 88 9.28 13.12 -18.04
N GLU A 89 8.56 13.17 -16.93
CA GLU A 89 9.15 13.14 -15.59
C GLU A 89 9.37 11.71 -15.09
N VAL A 90 8.47 10.77 -15.47
CA VAL A 90 8.47 9.42 -14.90
C VAL A 90 8.47 8.36 -16.00
N MET A 91 9.36 7.39 -15.86
CA MET A 91 9.34 6.16 -16.65
C MET A 91 8.76 5.02 -15.81
N VAL A 92 7.66 4.43 -16.25
CA VAL A 92 7.10 3.22 -15.62
C VAL A 92 7.55 2.01 -16.43
N ALA A 93 8.26 1.08 -15.81
CA ALA A 93 8.96 0.06 -16.56
C ALA A 93 8.98 -1.32 -15.89
N THR A 94 9.20 -2.36 -16.71
CA THR A 94 9.71 -3.64 -16.23
C THR A 94 11.25 -3.58 -16.16
N ILE A 95 11.88 -4.66 -15.67
CA ILE A 95 13.35 -4.82 -15.67
C ILE A 95 13.99 -4.64 -17.06
N ALA A 96 13.20 -4.61 -18.13
CA ALA A 96 13.69 -4.33 -19.49
C ALA A 96 14.23 -2.90 -19.64
N PHE A 97 13.81 -1.96 -18.80
CA PHE A 97 14.34 -0.60 -18.72
C PHE A 97 15.57 -0.60 -17.82
N GLY A 98 16.68 -1.09 -18.36
CA GLY A 98 17.83 -1.38 -17.54
C GLY A 98 19.16 -1.08 -18.22
N MET A 99 19.67 -2.00 -18.99
CA MET A 99 20.99 -1.86 -19.64
C MET A 99 20.97 -0.70 -20.64
N GLY A 100 21.94 0.22 -20.50
CA GLY A 100 22.11 1.34 -21.43
C GLY A 100 21.39 2.64 -21.06
N ILE A 101 20.65 2.69 -19.95
CA ILE A 101 20.06 3.94 -19.46
C ILE A 101 21.09 4.67 -18.59
N ASP A 102 21.56 5.81 -19.09
CA ASP A 102 22.51 6.68 -18.40
C ASP A 102 21.96 8.10 -18.26
N LYS A 103 20.91 8.26 -17.43
CA LYS A 103 20.38 9.55 -17.00
C LYS A 103 20.92 9.81 -15.59
N PRO A 104 21.80 10.83 -15.42
CA PRO A 104 22.50 11.05 -14.15
C PRO A 104 21.60 11.60 -13.03
N ASP A 105 20.58 12.34 -13.38
CA ASP A 105 19.72 13.15 -12.53
C ASP A 105 18.40 12.46 -12.13
N VAL A 106 18.34 11.14 -12.14
CA VAL A 106 17.19 10.40 -11.60
C VAL A 106 17.13 10.62 -10.08
N ARG A 107 16.05 11.23 -9.61
CA ARG A 107 15.88 11.58 -8.19
C ARG A 107 15.21 10.51 -7.38
N PHE A 108 14.41 9.64 -8.00
CA PHE A 108 13.78 8.52 -7.28
C PHE A 108 13.68 7.27 -8.15
N VAL A 109 13.81 6.13 -7.48
CA VAL A 109 13.51 4.81 -8.03
C VAL A 109 12.52 4.13 -7.10
N ILE A 110 11.36 3.77 -7.63
CA ILE A 110 10.27 3.14 -6.88
C ILE A 110 10.05 1.74 -7.40
N HIS A 111 10.07 0.75 -6.51
CA HIS A 111 9.63 -0.60 -6.80
C HIS A 111 8.18 -0.74 -6.37
N TYR A 112 7.28 -0.79 -7.35
CA TYR A 112 5.86 -1.04 -7.11
C TYR A 112 5.61 -2.49 -6.68
N ASP A 113 6.39 -3.41 -7.18
CA ASP A 113 6.41 -4.83 -6.82
C ASP A 113 7.82 -5.20 -6.33
N ALA A 114 7.91 -6.19 -5.42
CA ALA A 114 9.20 -6.66 -4.95
C ALA A 114 10.07 -7.22 -6.10
N PRO A 115 11.36 -6.87 -6.18
CA PRO A 115 12.27 -7.42 -7.17
C PRO A 115 12.60 -8.88 -6.87
N LYS A 116 13.17 -9.59 -7.87
CA LYS A 116 13.48 -11.03 -7.77
C LYS A 116 14.70 -11.34 -6.91
N SER A 117 15.55 -10.36 -6.67
CA SER A 117 16.78 -10.52 -5.88
C SER A 117 17.32 -9.16 -5.42
N LEU A 118 18.19 -9.19 -4.40
CA LEU A 118 18.88 -7.98 -3.90
C LEU A 118 19.86 -7.41 -4.93
N GLU A 119 20.48 -8.24 -5.78
CA GLU A 119 21.34 -7.77 -6.87
C GLU A 119 20.55 -6.96 -7.89
N GLY A 120 19.36 -7.46 -8.29
CA GLY A 120 18.44 -6.73 -9.16
C GLY A 120 18.01 -5.41 -8.53
N TYR A 121 17.59 -5.46 -7.27
CA TYR A 121 17.22 -4.27 -6.49
C TYR A 121 18.35 -3.24 -6.45
N TYR A 122 19.57 -3.67 -6.15
CA TYR A 122 20.75 -2.80 -6.09
C TYR A 122 21.07 -2.18 -7.46
N GLN A 123 20.99 -2.97 -8.55
CA GLN A 123 21.23 -2.47 -9.92
C GLN A 123 20.17 -1.45 -10.34
N GLU A 124 18.91 -1.68 -9.99
CA GLU A 124 17.78 -0.81 -10.32
C GLU A 124 17.81 0.47 -9.50
N THR A 125 17.99 0.38 -8.19
CA THR A 125 18.16 1.56 -7.31
C THR A 125 19.41 2.36 -7.61
N GLY A 126 20.48 1.68 -8.09
CA GLY A 126 21.72 2.30 -8.52
C GLY A 126 21.60 3.29 -9.69
N ARG A 127 20.42 3.38 -10.32
CA ARG A 127 20.11 4.38 -11.36
C ARG A 127 19.84 5.76 -10.78
N ALA A 128 19.42 5.84 -9.52
CA ALA A 128 19.20 7.11 -8.84
C ALA A 128 20.53 7.79 -8.49
N GLY A 129 20.57 9.11 -8.57
CA GLY A 129 21.65 9.95 -8.08
C GLY A 129 23.03 9.61 -8.64
N ARG A 130 23.17 9.31 -9.93
CA ARG A 130 24.47 9.04 -10.55
C ARG A 130 25.38 10.26 -10.62
N ASP A 131 24.79 11.44 -10.57
CA ASP A 131 25.46 12.73 -10.45
C ASP A 131 26.02 13.03 -9.04
N GLY A 132 25.81 12.11 -8.08
CA GLY A 132 26.22 12.26 -6.69
C GLY A 132 25.26 13.03 -5.81
N LEU A 133 24.18 13.60 -6.37
CA LEU A 133 23.12 14.23 -5.60
C LEU A 133 22.19 13.17 -4.98
N GLU A 134 21.39 13.58 -4.01
CA GLU A 134 20.47 12.69 -3.30
C GLU A 134 19.46 12.04 -4.23
N GLY A 135 19.24 10.75 -3.99
CA GLY A 135 18.21 9.96 -4.65
C GLY A 135 17.44 9.10 -3.64
N THR A 136 16.14 8.97 -3.84
CA THR A 136 15.27 8.18 -2.97
C THR A 136 14.93 6.85 -3.63
N CYS A 137 15.07 5.76 -2.89
CA CYS A 137 14.74 4.41 -3.33
C CYS A 137 13.63 3.86 -2.44
N ILE A 138 12.41 3.73 -2.98
CA ILE A 138 11.24 3.23 -2.26
C ILE A 138 10.92 1.82 -2.76
N LEU A 139 10.75 0.89 -1.85
CA LEU A 139 10.23 -0.45 -2.13
C LEU A 139 8.86 -0.59 -1.46
N PHE A 140 7.79 -0.74 -2.24
CA PHE A 140 6.52 -1.21 -1.73
C PHE A 140 6.56 -2.71 -1.56
N TYR A 141 6.31 -3.18 -0.34
CA TYR A 141 6.48 -4.57 0.02
C TYR A 141 5.19 -5.18 0.57
N THR A 142 4.89 -6.39 0.10
CA THR A 142 3.95 -7.34 0.70
C THR A 142 4.47 -8.75 0.45
N TYR A 143 4.20 -9.67 1.36
CA TYR A 143 4.57 -11.07 1.20
C TYR A 143 3.90 -11.72 -0.02
N ASP A 144 2.72 -11.26 -0.41
CA ASP A 144 2.03 -11.70 -1.63
C ASP A 144 2.86 -11.53 -2.91
N ASP A 145 3.73 -10.52 -2.98
CA ASP A 145 4.61 -10.36 -4.14
C ASP A 145 5.65 -11.47 -4.20
N ILE A 146 6.15 -11.92 -3.06
CA ILE A 146 7.07 -13.06 -2.96
C ILE A 146 6.38 -14.34 -3.42
N LEU A 147 5.13 -14.58 -2.99
CA LEU A 147 4.34 -15.73 -3.43
C LEU A 147 4.07 -15.72 -4.95
N LYS A 148 3.82 -14.54 -5.53
CA LYS A 148 3.68 -14.39 -6.99
C LYS A 148 5.00 -14.70 -7.71
N LEU A 149 6.13 -14.19 -7.20
CA LEU A 149 7.44 -14.45 -7.76
C LEU A 149 7.83 -15.93 -7.68
N ASP A 150 7.52 -16.61 -6.57
CA ASP A 150 7.78 -18.05 -6.42
C ASP A 150 6.95 -18.87 -7.42
N LYS A 151 5.70 -18.47 -7.70
CA LYS A 151 4.87 -19.10 -8.74
C LYS A 151 5.51 -19.04 -10.12
N PHE A 152 6.20 -17.97 -10.49
CA PHE A 152 6.93 -17.86 -11.76
C PHE A 152 8.15 -18.80 -11.85
N ASN A 153 8.61 -19.33 -10.72
CA ASN A 153 9.74 -20.26 -10.68
C ASN A 153 9.32 -21.74 -10.76
N LYS A 154 8.02 -22.06 -10.78
CA LYS A 154 7.52 -23.46 -10.71
C LYS A 154 7.99 -24.34 -11.84
N ASP A 155 8.12 -23.78 -13.06
CA ASP A 155 8.46 -24.52 -14.28
C ASP A 155 9.98 -24.56 -14.57
N LYS A 156 10.81 -24.02 -13.68
CA LYS A 156 12.26 -24.03 -13.80
C LYS A 156 12.86 -25.38 -13.39
N ALA A 157 14.08 -25.65 -13.85
CA ALA A 157 14.87 -26.81 -13.38
C ALA A 157 15.08 -26.71 -11.85
N VAL A 158 15.22 -27.88 -11.19
CA VAL A 158 15.27 -27.94 -9.71
C VAL A 158 16.36 -27.06 -9.13
N SER A 159 17.56 -27.06 -9.67
CA SER A 159 18.68 -26.22 -9.20
C SER A 159 18.42 -24.73 -9.39
N GLU A 160 17.80 -24.33 -10.51
CA GLU A 160 17.42 -22.93 -10.75
C GLU A 160 16.29 -22.47 -9.83
N LYS A 161 15.36 -23.37 -9.51
CA LYS A 161 14.27 -23.11 -8.59
C LYS A 161 14.78 -22.91 -7.16
N GLU A 162 15.68 -23.76 -6.71
CA GLU A 162 16.31 -23.62 -5.39
C GLU A 162 17.08 -22.32 -5.27
N ASN A 163 17.89 -21.98 -6.27
CA ASN A 163 18.61 -20.70 -6.29
C ASN A 163 17.64 -19.51 -6.31
N ALA A 164 16.59 -19.53 -7.14
CA ALA A 164 15.59 -18.47 -7.15
C ALA A 164 14.89 -18.31 -5.80
N LYS A 165 14.62 -19.40 -5.09
CA LYS A 165 14.03 -19.39 -3.76
C LYS A 165 14.96 -18.76 -2.72
N LEU A 166 16.26 -19.05 -2.79
CA LEU A 166 17.27 -18.40 -1.92
C LEU A 166 17.30 -16.89 -2.14
N LEU A 167 17.32 -16.45 -3.42
CA LEU A 167 17.30 -15.02 -3.75
C LEU A 167 16.04 -14.30 -3.24
N LEU A 168 14.87 -14.93 -3.37
CA LEU A 168 13.62 -14.40 -2.83
C LEU A 168 13.65 -14.33 -1.29
N THR A 169 14.22 -15.33 -0.65
CA THR A 169 14.38 -15.37 0.81
C THR A 169 15.26 -14.21 1.30
N GLU A 170 16.34 -13.87 0.58
CA GLU A 170 17.15 -12.70 0.90
C GLU A 170 16.36 -11.38 0.78
N MET A 171 15.46 -11.26 -0.21
CA MET A 171 14.56 -10.10 -0.33
C MET A 171 13.59 -10.00 0.85
N VAL A 172 13.03 -11.12 1.31
CA VAL A 172 12.14 -11.15 2.48
C VAL A 172 12.87 -10.63 3.72
N TYR A 173 14.10 -11.11 3.97
CA TYR A 173 14.87 -10.64 5.13
C TYR A 173 15.28 -9.18 5.00
N TYR A 174 15.70 -8.73 3.81
CA TYR A 174 15.99 -7.32 3.58
C TYR A 174 14.79 -6.42 3.87
N ALA A 175 13.60 -6.87 3.46
CA ALA A 175 12.38 -6.12 3.75
C ALA A 175 12.07 -6.06 5.25
N ASN A 176 12.07 -7.20 5.92
CA ASN A 176 11.52 -7.31 7.27
C ASN A 176 12.51 -6.91 8.38
N LEU A 177 13.83 -7.09 8.21
CA LEU A 177 14.81 -6.76 9.25
C LEU A 177 14.81 -5.27 9.62
N GLY A 178 14.67 -4.95 10.93
CA GLY A 178 14.75 -3.59 11.46
C GLY A 178 16.16 -2.98 11.51
N VAL A 179 17.14 -3.64 10.90
CA VAL A 179 18.53 -3.18 10.84
C VAL A 179 18.71 -2.17 9.70
N CYS A 180 19.68 -1.25 9.85
CA CYS A 180 20.03 -0.26 8.82
C CYS A 180 20.06 -0.87 7.40
N ARG A 181 19.24 -0.36 6.48
CA ARG A 181 19.09 -0.89 5.09
C ARG A 181 20.42 -0.96 4.37
N ARG A 182 21.27 0.05 4.54
CA ARG A 182 22.59 0.09 3.89
C ARG A 182 23.54 -0.95 4.45
N LYS A 183 23.55 -1.18 5.77
CA LYS A 183 24.30 -2.29 6.38
C LYS A 183 23.90 -3.63 5.79
N GLN A 184 22.60 -3.85 5.62
CA GLN A 184 22.08 -5.09 5.05
C GLN A 184 22.57 -5.29 3.61
N LEU A 185 22.45 -4.26 2.74
CA LEU A 185 22.91 -4.31 1.36
C LEU A 185 24.42 -4.55 1.27
N LEU A 186 25.22 -3.81 2.04
CA LEU A 186 26.67 -3.98 2.05
C LEU A 186 27.08 -5.36 2.56
N GLY A 187 26.46 -5.82 3.65
CA GLY A 187 26.69 -7.16 4.19
C GLY A 187 26.34 -8.27 3.19
N TYR A 188 25.28 -8.12 2.41
CA TYR A 188 24.94 -9.04 1.33
C TYR A 188 26.04 -9.15 0.27
N PHE A 189 26.69 -8.03 -0.08
CA PHE A 189 27.82 -7.98 -1.02
C PHE A 189 29.19 -8.23 -0.37
N GLY A 190 29.22 -8.67 0.88
CA GLY A 190 30.45 -9.00 1.61
C GLY A 190 31.24 -7.77 2.09
N GLU A 191 30.60 -6.59 2.21
CA GLU A 191 31.20 -5.40 2.80
C GLU A 191 30.67 -5.16 4.20
N TYR A 192 31.57 -5.06 5.17
CA TYR A 192 31.22 -4.73 6.55
C TYR A 192 31.15 -3.21 6.77
N MET A 193 30.11 -2.75 7.41
CA MET A 193 29.89 -1.36 7.82
C MET A 193 29.68 -1.29 9.33
N ALA A 194 30.58 -0.64 10.07
CA ALA A 194 30.54 -0.61 11.54
C ALA A 194 29.32 0.17 12.06
N ASP A 195 29.12 1.39 11.57
CA ASP A 195 28.08 2.29 12.06
C ASP A 195 26.80 2.22 11.22
N ASN A 196 25.69 2.64 11.77
CA ASN A 196 24.45 2.83 11.00
C ASN A 196 24.61 4.01 10.03
N CYS A 197 23.93 3.97 8.88
CA CYS A 197 24.11 5.00 7.87
C CYS A 197 23.51 6.36 8.23
N GLY A 198 22.60 6.44 9.21
CA GLY A 198 21.88 7.66 9.59
C GLY A 198 20.94 8.20 8.49
N PHE A 199 20.83 7.50 7.33
CA PHE A 199 20.11 7.98 6.17
C PHE A 199 19.43 6.81 5.43
N CYS A 200 18.48 6.15 6.15
CA CYS A 200 17.49 5.19 5.62
C CYS A 200 16.30 5.17 6.61
N ASP A 201 15.19 4.55 6.22
CA ASP A 201 13.99 4.42 7.06
C ASP A 201 14.30 3.87 8.45
N ASN A 202 14.99 2.72 8.55
CA ASN A 202 15.35 2.09 9.83
C ASN A 202 16.33 2.91 10.70
N CYS A 203 17.02 3.88 10.13
CA CYS A 203 17.85 4.79 10.92
C CYS A 203 17.09 6.03 11.39
N MET A 204 16.13 6.49 10.58
CA MET A 204 15.30 7.66 10.87
C MET A 204 14.14 7.30 11.80
N HIS A 205 13.58 6.10 11.62
CA HIS A 205 12.46 5.54 12.38
C HIS A 205 12.81 4.12 12.83
N PRO A 206 13.69 3.97 13.84
CA PRO A 206 14.16 2.65 14.26
C PRO A 206 13.02 1.84 14.88
N THR A 207 13.00 0.55 14.58
CA THR A 207 12.12 -0.40 15.25
C THR A 207 12.57 -0.59 16.71
N PRO A 208 11.67 -1.01 17.62
CA PRO A 208 12.04 -1.32 18.98
C PRO A 208 13.21 -2.30 19.06
N THR A 209 14.08 -2.14 20.04
CA THR A 209 15.25 -2.99 20.26
C THR A 209 15.05 -3.90 21.47
N TYR A 210 15.87 -4.94 21.56
CA TYR A 210 15.88 -5.86 22.70
C TYR A 210 17.30 -6.36 22.99
N LYS A 211 17.53 -6.81 24.23
CA LYS A 211 18.81 -7.41 24.66
C LYS A 211 18.97 -8.77 23.99
N ALA A 212 20.14 -9.06 23.45
CA ALA A 212 20.39 -10.22 22.61
C ALA A 212 21.64 -11.03 22.99
N GLU A 213 22.29 -10.70 24.10
CA GLU A 213 23.58 -11.28 24.51
C GLU A 213 23.54 -12.80 24.64
N GLN A 214 22.47 -13.32 25.23
CA GLN A 214 22.33 -14.75 25.49
C GLN A 214 22.07 -15.52 24.19
N GLU A 215 21.19 -15.01 23.36
CA GLU A 215 20.83 -15.62 22.07
C GLU A 215 22.00 -15.58 21.11
N VAL A 216 22.79 -14.49 21.10
CA VAL A 216 24.04 -14.40 20.33
C VAL A 216 25.03 -15.46 20.79
N SER A 217 25.19 -15.63 22.12
CA SER A 217 26.06 -16.66 22.66
C SER A 217 25.62 -18.05 22.22
N TRP A 218 24.33 -18.35 22.23
CA TRP A 218 23.81 -19.64 21.72
C TRP A 218 24.08 -19.85 20.24
N VAL A 219 23.91 -18.84 19.40
CA VAL A 219 24.21 -18.91 17.97
C VAL A 219 25.69 -19.20 17.74
N LEU A 220 26.58 -18.43 18.35
CA LEU A 220 28.04 -18.61 18.21
C LEU A 220 28.49 -19.98 18.72
N GLU A 221 27.97 -20.43 19.86
CA GLU A 221 28.30 -21.75 20.41
C GLU A 221 27.73 -22.88 19.57
N ALA A 222 26.54 -22.72 18.95
CA ALA A 222 25.99 -23.71 18.01
C ALA A 222 26.87 -23.85 16.77
N ILE A 223 27.34 -22.75 16.19
CA ILE A 223 28.25 -22.78 15.04
C ILE A 223 29.57 -23.45 15.40
N LYS A 224 30.14 -23.12 16.55
CA LYS A 224 31.38 -23.72 17.06
C LYS A 224 31.22 -25.23 17.32
N GLN A 225 30.15 -25.68 17.98
CA GLN A 225 29.90 -27.09 18.28
C GLN A 225 29.58 -27.91 17.02
N THR A 226 29.02 -27.30 15.98
CA THR A 226 28.78 -27.94 14.67
C THR A 226 30.02 -27.86 13.76
N GLY A 227 31.16 -27.34 14.23
CA GLY A 227 32.44 -27.33 13.52
C GLY A 227 32.51 -26.32 12.38
N GLU A 228 31.72 -25.24 12.43
CA GLU A 228 31.69 -24.19 11.41
C GLU A 228 31.49 -24.75 9.98
N SER A 229 30.58 -25.70 9.84
CA SER A 229 30.40 -26.50 8.61
C SER A 229 28.99 -26.44 8.04
N PHE A 230 28.14 -25.57 8.57
CA PHE A 230 26.73 -25.48 8.19
C PHE A 230 26.28 -24.06 7.89
N GLU A 231 25.19 -23.96 7.14
CA GLU A 231 24.53 -22.70 6.76
C GLU A 231 23.49 -22.25 7.79
N VAL A 232 22.91 -21.09 7.58
CA VAL A 232 22.00 -20.40 8.51
C VAL A 232 20.81 -21.27 8.91
N GLU A 233 20.16 -21.92 7.94
CA GLU A 233 18.97 -22.74 8.15
C GLU A 233 19.26 -23.94 9.08
N HIS A 234 20.40 -24.57 8.89
CA HIS A 234 20.78 -25.70 9.72
C HIS A 234 21.07 -25.30 11.18
N ILE A 235 21.76 -24.18 11.39
CA ILE A 235 22.01 -23.65 12.73
C ILE A 235 20.70 -23.25 13.42
N ALA A 236 19.75 -22.65 12.68
CA ALA A 236 18.42 -22.37 13.18
C ALA A 236 17.68 -23.65 13.62
N ASP A 237 17.73 -24.72 12.81
CA ASP A 237 17.13 -26.02 13.17
C ASP A 237 17.75 -26.63 14.43
N VAL A 238 19.07 -26.50 14.61
CA VAL A 238 19.76 -26.96 15.85
C VAL A 238 19.24 -26.20 17.06
N LEU A 239 19.15 -24.87 16.98
CA LEU A 239 18.67 -24.02 18.08
C LEU A 239 17.20 -24.27 18.43
N GLU A 240 16.37 -24.53 17.43
CA GLU A 240 14.95 -24.88 17.61
C GLU A 240 14.71 -26.31 18.06
N GLY A 241 15.76 -27.15 18.06
CA GLY A 241 15.64 -28.56 18.43
C GLY A 241 14.83 -29.39 17.42
N LYS A 242 14.86 -29.01 16.13
CA LYS A 242 14.23 -29.78 15.05
C LYS A 242 15.09 -30.96 14.68
N ASN A 243 14.49 -32.15 14.59
CA ASN A 243 15.15 -33.33 14.09
C ASN A 243 14.99 -33.42 12.57
N ASN A 244 16.12 -33.48 11.88
CA ASN A 244 16.20 -33.77 10.45
C ASN A 244 17.29 -34.83 10.16
N PRO A 245 17.37 -35.43 8.96
CA PRO A 245 18.36 -36.45 8.64
C PRO A 245 19.82 -36.02 8.89
N TYR A 246 20.15 -34.73 8.63
CA TYR A 246 21.50 -34.19 8.84
C TYR A 246 21.85 -34.08 10.32
N ILE A 247 20.92 -33.58 11.15
CA ILE A 247 21.08 -33.48 12.61
C ILE A 247 21.26 -34.89 13.21
N THR A 248 20.45 -35.83 12.75
CA THR A 248 20.53 -37.24 13.23
C THR A 248 21.84 -37.88 12.82
N SER A 249 22.28 -37.77 11.56
CA SER A 249 23.51 -38.41 11.05
C SER A 249 24.79 -37.83 11.67
N ASN A 250 24.76 -36.54 12.07
CA ASN A 250 25.88 -35.90 12.74
C ASN A 250 25.77 -35.91 14.27
N GLU A 251 24.82 -36.68 14.83
CA GLU A 251 24.57 -36.77 16.28
C GLU A 251 24.35 -35.41 17.00
N GLN A 252 23.93 -34.38 16.27
CA GLN A 252 23.85 -33.00 16.79
C GLN A 252 22.72 -32.81 17.80
N ALA A 253 21.78 -33.72 17.90
CA ALA A 253 20.78 -33.75 18.97
C ALA A 253 21.40 -33.91 20.37
N LYS A 254 22.68 -34.30 20.44
CA LYS A 254 23.43 -34.45 21.70
C LYS A 254 24.19 -33.17 22.09
N LEU A 255 24.24 -32.15 21.26
CA LEU A 255 24.91 -30.88 21.52
C LEU A 255 24.20 -30.14 22.65
N SER A 256 24.99 -29.44 23.51
CA SER A 256 24.45 -28.67 24.62
C SER A 256 23.54 -27.51 24.19
N VAL A 257 23.68 -27.08 22.94
CA VAL A 257 22.90 -26.00 22.34
C VAL A 257 21.67 -26.49 21.58
N PHE A 258 21.45 -27.81 21.47
CA PHE A 258 20.30 -28.37 20.76
C PHE A 258 18.98 -28.04 21.48
N GLY A 259 18.11 -27.29 20.82
CA GLY A 259 16.80 -26.94 21.35
C GLY A 259 16.78 -25.85 22.43
N VAL A 260 17.91 -25.18 22.70
CA VAL A 260 17.95 -24.09 23.72
C VAL A 260 17.06 -22.90 23.31
N GLY A 261 16.83 -22.73 22.03
CA GLY A 261 16.02 -21.68 21.45
C GLY A 261 14.54 -22.01 21.30
N LYS A 262 14.11 -23.23 21.68
CA LYS A 262 12.73 -23.70 21.46
C LYS A 262 11.68 -22.90 22.22
N GLU A 263 12.02 -22.40 23.40
CA GLU A 263 11.13 -21.68 24.29
C GLU A 263 11.32 -20.15 24.24
N VAL A 264 12.17 -19.65 23.32
CA VAL A 264 12.36 -18.21 23.16
C VAL A 264 11.09 -17.58 22.62
N SER A 265 10.43 -16.81 23.46
CA SER A 265 9.22 -16.06 23.06
C SER A 265 9.62 -14.72 22.46
N TRP A 266 9.79 -14.69 21.15
CA TRP A 266 10.10 -13.48 20.38
C TRP A 266 9.06 -12.35 20.57
N ASN A 267 7.88 -12.68 21.09
CA ASN A 267 6.79 -11.72 21.39
C ASN A 267 6.81 -11.20 22.84
N LYS A 268 7.59 -11.81 23.76
CA LYS A 268 7.60 -11.45 25.19
C LYS A 268 8.61 -10.36 25.57
N ILE A 269 9.41 -9.88 24.61
CA ILE A 269 10.44 -8.87 24.90
C ILE A 269 9.86 -7.46 24.66
N VAL A 270 8.65 -7.21 25.10
CA VAL A 270 8.10 -5.85 25.24
C VAL A 270 7.31 -5.80 26.52
N GLU A 271 7.98 -5.37 27.54
CA GLU A 271 7.46 -4.63 28.67
C GLU A 271 8.70 -4.24 29.49
N GLU A 272 9.55 -3.34 28.99
CA GLU A 272 10.20 -2.40 29.90
C GLU A 272 9.19 -1.27 30.02
N GLU A 273 8.57 -1.22 31.17
CA GLU A 273 7.57 -0.28 31.62
C GLU A 273 8.12 1.14 31.48
N ASP A 274 7.35 2.02 30.84
CA ASP A 274 7.39 3.43 31.21
C ASP A 274 6.86 3.49 32.65
N GLU A 275 7.75 3.59 33.62
CA GLU A 275 7.47 3.63 35.07
C GLU A 275 6.76 4.92 35.50
N ASP A 276 6.19 5.73 34.60
CA ASP A 276 5.64 7.05 34.91
C ASP A 276 4.16 7.26 34.64
N ASP A 277 3.35 6.21 34.40
CA ASP A 277 1.87 6.35 34.31
C ASP A 277 1.22 5.99 35.66
N GLU A 278 1.20 6.97 36.55
CA GLU A 278 0.39 6.97 37.79
C GLU A 278 -1.06 7.42 37.44
N ASP A 279 -2.05 6.83 38.13
CA ASP A 279 -3.43 7.35 38.07
C ASP A 279 -3.52 8.66 38.89
N GLU A 280 -4.67 9.37 38.76
CA GLU A 280 -4.90 10.66 39.48
C GLU A 280 -4.78 10.53 41.03
N ASP A 281 -4.65 9.30 41.56
CA ASP A 281 -4.49 8.97 42.97
C ASP A 281 -3.07 8.47 43.31
N GLY A 282 -2.11 8.49 42.36
CA GLY A 282 -0.70 8.14 42.57
C GLY A 282 -0.44 6.65 42.67
N ASN A 283 -1.32 5.77 42.11
CA ASN A 283 -1.10 4.33 42.12
C ASN A 283 -0.75 3.85 40.68
N PRO A 284 0.15 2.87 40.51
CA PRO A 284 0.50 2.32 39.21
C PRO A 284 -0.73 1.65 38.59
N LYS A 285 -1.14 2.08 37.36
CA LYS A 285 -2.25 1.49 36.61
C LYS A 285 -1.94 0.04 36.27
N LYS A 286 -2.74 -0.89 36.75
CA LYS A 286 -2.64 -2.29 36.36
C LYS A 286 -2.96 -2.42 34.86
N PRO A 287 -2.10 -3.07 34.05
CA PRO A 287 -2.36 -3.26 32.64
C PRO A 287 -3.63 -4.10 32.43
N GLN A 288 -4.65 -3.52 31.79
CA GLN A 288 -5.83 -4.26 31.37
C GLN A 288 -5.51 -5.06 30.11
N LEU A 289 -5.31 -6.36 30.29
CA LEU A 289 -5.23 -7.33 29.19
C LEU A 289 -6.53 -7.32 28.38
N ARG A 290 -6.57 -6.53 27.29
CA ARG A 290 -7.56 -6.73 26.25
C ARG A 290 -7.25 -8.04 25.52
N LYS A 291 -8.05 -9.08 25.80
CA LYS A 291 -8.08 -10.32 25.01
C LYS A 291 -8.55 -9.96 23.59
N ARG A 292 -7.61 -9.67 22.68
CA ARG A 292 -7.84 -9.71 21.25
C ARG A 292 -7.58 -11.14 20.77
N SER A 293 -8.53 -11.70 20.02
CA SER A 293 -8.31 -12.91 19.22
C SER A 293 -7.25 -12.57 18.17
N ALA A 294 -5.99 -12.83 18.48
CA ALA A 294 -4.94 -12.82 17.48
C ALA A 294 -5.32 -13.92 16.47
N LYS A 295 -5.62 -13.55 15.22
CA LYS A 295 -5.39 -14.47 14.11
C LYS A 295 -3.94 -14.88 14.21
N GLU A 296 -3.71 -16.20 14.25
CA GLU A 296 -2.35 -16.73 14.25
C GLU A 296 -1.58 -16.09 13.09
N PRO A 297 -0.33 -15.61 13.33
CA PRO A 297 0.48 -15.07 12.25
C PRO A 297 0.56 -16.12 11.16
N ASN A 298 0.45 -15.71 9.90
CA ASN A 298 0.53 -16.59 8.75
C ASN A 298 1.81 -17.44 8.87
N PRO A 299 1.72 -18.77 9.10
CA PRO A 299 2.87 -19.60 9.50
C PRO A 299 3.94 -19.74 8.42
N GLU A 300 3.75 -19.12 7.25
CA GLU A 300 4.67 -19.18 6.12
C GLU A 300 5.52 -17.91 5.90
N SER A 301 5.26 -16.82 6.62
CA SER A 301 5.90 -15.51 6.34
C SER A 301 7.37 -15.41 6.79
N VAL A 302 7.76 -16.12 7.87
CA VAL A 302 9.17 -16.25 8.27
C VAL A 302 9.40 -17.68 8.73
N LYS A 303 10.20 -18.45 8.00
CA LYS A 303 10.45 -19.89 8.26
C LYS A 303 10.96 -20.17 9.67
N SER A 304 11.68 -19.25 10.27
CA SER A 304 12.20 -19.33 11.62
C SER A 304 12.68 -17.97 12.09
N PRO A 305 12.25 -17.47 13.26
CA PRO A 305 12.79 -16.25 13.86
C PRO A 305 14.31 -16.33 14.09
N TRP A 306 14.85 -17.54 14.27
CA TRP A 306 16.29 -17.74 14.43
C TRP A 306 17.06 -17.42 13.16
N ILE A 307 16.49 -17.61 11.98
CA ILE A 307 17.17 -17.22 10.71
C ILE A 307 17.32 -15.71 10.65
N SER A 308 16.26 -14.94 10.97
CA SER A 308 16.30 -13.48 11.05
C SER A 308 17.33 -13.01 12.09
N PHE A 309 17.35 -13.65 13.25
CA PHE A 309 18.31 -13.37 14.31
C PHE A 309 19.77 -13.63 13.86
N ILE A 310 20.07 -14.80 13.29
CA ILE A 310 21.42 -15.16 12.78
C ILE A 310 21.88 -14.17 11.71
N LYS A 311 20.97 -13.70 10.87
CA LYS A 311 21.28 -12.65 9.88
C LYS A 311 21.67 -11.32 10.54
N GLN A 312 21.05 -10.95 11.64
CA GLN A 312 21.52 -9.80 12.43
C GLN A 312 22.93 -10.04 12.97
N VAL A 313 23.23 -11.23 13.52
CA VAL A 313 24.57 -11.58 14.01
C VAL A 313 25.63 -11.45 12.89
N LEU A 314 25.29 -11.86 11.64
CA LEU A 314 26.13 -11.64 10.46
C LEU A 314 26.34 -10.14 10.15
N ILE A 315 25.27 -9.36 10.13
CA ILE A 315 25.31 -7.91 9.84
C ILE A 315 26.13 -7.17 10.88
N TYR A 316 26.10 -7.59 12.14
CA TYR A 316 26.92 -7.04 13.21
C TYR A 316 28.40 -7.49 13.14
N GLY A 317 28.73 -8.38 12.22
CA GLY A 317 30.09 -8.82 11.93
C GLY A 317 30.67 -9.77 12.97
N LEU A 318 29.83 -10.47 13.74
CA LEU A 318 30.22 -11.55 14.66
C LEU A 318 30.39 -12.87 13.92
N LEU A 319 29.76 -12.99 12.77
CA LEU A 319 29.84 -14.08 11.82
C LEU A 319 30.23 -13.57 10.45
N GLU A 320 30.76 -14.47 9.64
CA GLU A 320 30.94 -14.27 8.19
C GLU A 320 30.42 -15.49 7.43
N LYS A 321 30.07 -15.26 6.17
CA LYS A 321 29.53 -16.30 5.29
C LYS A 321 30.60 -16.68 4.27
N ASP A 322 31.02 -17.93 4.31
CA ASP A 322 31.99 -18.48 3.34
C ASP A 322 31.26 -18.79 2.03
N ILE A 323 31.27 -17.83 1.10
CA ILE A 323 30.55 -17.93 -0.19
C ILE A 323 31.17 -19.02 -1.08
N GLU A 324 32.50 -19.23 -1.01
CA GLU A 324 33.19 -20.24 -1.81
C GLU A 324 32.81 -21.67 -1.40
N ASN A 325 32.39 -21.85 -0.13
CA ASN A 325 31.94 -23.09 0.45
C ASN A 325 30.43 -23.10 0.74
N TYR A 326 29.61 -22.78 -0.25
CA TYR A 326 28.13 -22.84 -0.18
C TYR A 326 27.49 -22.00 0.92
N GLY A 327 28.17 -20.98 1.41
CA GLY A 327 27.61 -20.04 2.39
C GLY A 327 27.56 -20.54 3.82
N ILE A 328 28.45 -21.49 4.17
CA ILE A 328 28.61 -21.91 5.57
C ILE A 328 29.05 -20.76 6.48
N LEU A 329 28.61 -20.85 7.74
CA LEU A 329 28.89 -19.82 8.73
C LEU A 329 30.24 -20.05 9.40
N LYS A 330 31.03 -18.97 9.50
CA LYS A 330 32.30 -18.91 10.25
C LYS A 330 32.22 -17.87 11.34
N ILE A 331 32.87 -18.12 12.45
CA ILE A 331 32.95 -17.16 13.57
C ILE A 331 34.11 -16.21 13.31
N THR A 332 33.87 -14.91 13.30
CA THR A 332 34.91 -13.90 13.13
C THR A 332 35.74 -13.73 14.41
N GLU A 333 36.89 -13.02 14.34
CA GLU A 333 37.66 -12.65 15.52
C GLU A 333 36.80 -11.90 16.56
N LYS A 334 35.88 -11.04 16.11
CA LYS A 334 34.91 -10.33 16.93
C LYS A 334 33.93 -11.28 17.62
N GLY A 335 33.45 -12.30 16.90
CA GLY A 335 32.59 -13.34 17.46
C GLY A 335 33.31 -14.18 18.52
N HIS A 336 34.56 -14.57 18.27
CA HIS A 336 35.38 -15.26 19.24
C HIS A 336 35.70 -14.42 20.50
N ALA A 337 35.89 -13.09 20.34
CA ALA A 337 36.06 -12.19 21.46
C ALA A 337 34.78 -12.10 22.30
N PHE A 338 33.62 -12.03 21.65
CA PHE A 338 32.31 -12.01 22.33
C PHE A 338 32.03 -13.27 23.13
N LEU A 339 32.40 -14.44 22.61
CA LEU A 339 32.31 -15.71 23.39
C LEU A 339 33.18 -15.76 24.62
N LYS A 340 34.30 -15.02 24.66
CA LYS A 340 35.21 -14.96 25.82
C LYS A 340 34.74 -13.94 26.86
N ASP A 341 34.22 -12.81 26.41
CA ASP A 341 33.81 -11.69 27.24
C ASP A 341 32.56 -11.06 26.59
N SER A 342 31.38 -11.55 26.98
CA SER A 342 30.11 -11.07 26.49
C SER A 342 29.84 -9.67 27.04
N HIS A 343 29.51 -8.75 26.15
CA HIS A 343 29.16 -7.37 26.47
C HIS A 343 27.71 -7.09 26.02
N PRO A 344 27.05 -6.07 26.58
CA PRO A 344 25.69 -5.72 26.22
C PRO A 344 25.56 -5.51 24.69
N LEU A 345 24.60 -6.19 24.10
CA LEU A 345 24.29 -6.13 22.67
C LEU A 345 22.79 -6.08 22.46
N THR A 346 22.34 -5.11 21.69
CA THR A 346 20.92 -4.94 21.36
C THR A 346 20.68 -5.18 19.88
N PHE A 347 19.59 -5.88 19.58
CA PHE A 347 19.13 -6.13 18.23
C PHE A 347 17.80 -5.43 17.99
N SER A 348 17.53 -5.11 16.72
CA SER A 348 16.29 -4.50 16.27
C SER A 348 15.22 -5.57 16.02
N ARG A 349 13.96 -5.26 16.32
CA ARG A 349 12.84 -6.11 15.93
C ARG A 349 12.61 -6.03 14.44
N ASP A 350 12.10 -7.10 13.91
CA ASP A 350 11.67 -7.16 12.51
C ASP A 350 10.38 -6.35 12.32
N HIS A 351 10.20 -5.79 11.12
CA HIS A 351 8.96 -5.14 10.72
C HIS A 351 7.84 -6.16 10.54
N ASP A 352 6.65 -5.76 10.92
CA ASP A 352 5.40 -6.43 10.60
C ASP A 352 4.51 -5.44 9.83
N TYR A 353 4.71 -5.39 8.51
CA TYR A 353 4.01 -4.43 7.65
C TYR A 353 2.49 -4.62 7.62
N GLU A 354 1.97 -5.82 7.91
CA GLU A 354 0.53 -6.05 8.03
C GLU A 354 0.00 -5.39 9.30
N LYS A 355 0.71 -5.57 10.42
CA LYS A 355 0.36 -4.96 11.69
C LYS A 355 0.56 -3.45 11.66
N GLU A 356 1.69 -2.97 11.13
CA GLU A 356 1.98 -1.55 10.97
C GLU A 356 0.91 -0.85 10.12
N ALA A 357 0.41 -1.51 9.06
CA ALA A 357 -0.68 -0.98 8.25
C ALA A 357 -2.00 -0.89 9.02
N ILE A 358 -2.32 -1.89 9.86
CA ILE A 358 -3.50 -1.89 10.73
C ILE A 358 -3.39 -0.83 11.83
N ASP A 359 -2.20 -0.69 12.42
CA ASP A 359 -1.95 0.30 13.49
C ASP A 359 -2.04 1.74 12.94
N LEU A 360 -1.61 1.98 11.71
CA LEU A 360 -1.81 3.26 11.02
C LEU A 360 -3.30 3.54 10.76
N GLU A 361 -4.09 2.55 10.31
CA GLU A 361 -5.55 2.70 10.17
C GLU A 361 -6.21 3.01 11.51
N ASN A 362 -5.88 2.22 12.54
CA ASN A 362 -6.43 2.46 13.87
C ASN A 362 -6.02 3.83 14.44
N ALA A 363 -4.82 4.32 14.10
CA ALA A 363 -4.38 5.67 14.48
C ALA A 363 -5.14 6.74 13.69
N GLU A 364 -5.34 6.55 12.39
CA GLU A 364 -6.17 7.44 11.56
C GLU A 364 -7.65 7.39 12.00
N GLU A 365 -8.19 6.19 12.29
CA GLU A 365 -9.54 6.04 12.85
C GLU A 365 -9.66 6.61 14.28
N SER A 366 -8.63 6.48 15.13
CA SER A 366 -8.67 7.03 16.49
C SER A 366 -8.48 8.54 16.50
N LEU A 367 -7.73 9.10 15.56
CA LEU A 367 -7.70 10.55 15.30
C LEU A 367 -9.05 11.04 14.74
N ALA A 368 -9.72 10.23 13.92
CA ALA A 368 -11.07 10.49 13.44
C ALA A 368 -12.15 10.28 14.52
N LEU A 369 -11.95 9.33 15.45
CA LEU A 369 -12.87 9.07 16.59
C LEU A 369 -12.67 10.04 17.77
N GLY A 370 -11.51 10.66 17.86
CA GLY A 370 -11.21 11.71 18.87
C GLY A 370 -11.66 13.12 18.45
N ALA A 371 -11.83 13.36 17.16
CA ALA A 371 -12.55 14.50 16.61
C ALA A 371 -13.99 14.05 16.31
N LYS A 372 -15.02 14.85 16.61
CA LYS A 372 -16.35 14.66 16.03
C LYS A 372 -16.17 14.40 14.54
N ALA A 373 -16.91 13.44 13.99
CA ALA A 373 -16.73 12.93 12.62
C ALA A 373 -16.75 14.04 11.54
N TYR A 374 -17.25 15.22 11.85
CA TYR A 374 -17.26 16.42 10.98
C TYR A 374 -17.41 17.70 11.81
N ASP A 375 -17.09 18.85 11.21
CA ASP A 375 -17.31 20.17 11.79
C ASP A 375 -18.81 20.51 11.80
N ASP A 376 -19.43 20.42 12.99
CA ASP A 376 -20.87 20.65 13.18
C ASP A 376 -21.30 22.05 12.66
N ALA A 377 -20.46 23.07 12.83
CA ALA A 377 -20.79 24.44 12.44
C ALA A 377 -20.76 24.59 10.91
N LEU A 378 -19.75 24.02 10.26
CA LEU A 378 -19.68 23.98 8.80
C LEU A 378 -20.80 23.10 8.22
N PHE A 379 -21.07 21.95 8.80
CA PHE A 379 -22.16 21.07 8.35
C PHE A 379 -23.51 21.78 8.36
N GLU A 380 -23.87 22.45 9.45
CA GLU A 380 -25.12 23.23 9.55
C GLU A 380 -25.15 24.43 8.56
N LEU A 381 -24.02 25.07 8.33
CA LEU A 381 -23.88 26.10 7.31
C LEU A 381 -24.17 25.56 5.91
N LEU A 382 -23.55 24.42 5.55
CA LEU A 382 -23.73 23.77 4.25
C LEU A 382 -25.17 23.25 4.08
N LYS A 383 -25.79 22.72 5.13
CA LYS A 383 -27.18 22.28 5.15
C LYS A 383 -28.17 23.43 4.92
N ASN A 384 -27.93 24.58 5.54
CA ASN A 384 -28.70 25.78 5.30
C ASN A 384 -28.52 26.34 3.89
N LEU A 385 -27.28 26.34 3.39
CA LEU A 385 -26.98 26.73 2.01
C LEU A 385 -27.69 25.78 1.02
N ARG A 386 -27.66 24.46 1.26
CA ARG A 386 -28.39 23.47 0.45
C ARG A 386 -29.89 23.79 0.37
N LYS A 387 -30.56 24.07 1.51
CA LYS A 387 -31.97 24.47 1.52
C LYS A 387 -32.24 25.71 0.68
N LYS A 388 -31.34 26.69 0.74
CA LYS A 388 -31.45 27.91 -0.07
C LYS A 388 -31.34 27.63 -1.56
N VAL A 389 -30.29 26.88 -1.97
CA VAL A 389 -30.05 26.49 -3.37
C VAL A 389 -31.20 25.63 -3.90
N ALA A 390 -31.68 24.69 -3.10
CA ALA A 390 -32.82 23.82 -3.42
C ALA A 390 -34.08 24.66 -3.73
N LYS A 391 -34.39 25.64 -2.87
CA LYS A 391 -35.51 26.58 -3.07
C LYS A 391 -35.33 27.44 -4.34
N GLU A 392 -34.12 27.96 -4.59
CA GLU A 392 -33.82 28.77 -5.78
C GLU A 392 -33.97 27.95 -7.09
N LYS A 393 -33.65 26.69 -7.05
CA LYS A 393 -33.73 25.78 -8.20
C LYS A 393 -35.06 25.03 -8.32
N ASN A 394 -35.95 25.17 -7.32
CA ASN A 394 -37.20 24.41 -7.19
C ASN A 394 -36.98 22.88 -7.23
N LEU A 395 -36.00 22.42 -6.46
CA LEU A 395 -35.59 21.02 -6.36
C LEU A 395 -35.63 20.57 -4.89
N PRO A 396 -35.85 19.28 -4.61
CA PRO A 396 -35.66 18.71 -3.29
C PRO A 396 -34.20 18.88 -2.82
N PRO A 397 -33.95 19.15 -1.51
CA PRO A 397 -32.59 19.38 -0.99
C PRO A 397 -31.62 18.22 -1.25
N TYR A 398 -32.06 16.99 -1.15
CA TYR A 398 -31.23 15.80 -1.36
C TYR A 398 -30.73 15.63 -2.79
N VAL A 399 -31.42 16.23 -3.79
CA VAL A 399 -31.00 16.25 -5.19
C VAL A 399 -29.74 17.08 -5.39
N ILE A 400 -29.58 18.15 -4.61
CA ILE A 400 -28.36 18.98 -4.62
C ILE A 400 -27.18 18.16 -4.09
N PHE A 401 -27.18 17.88 -2.78
CA PHE A 401 -26.22 17.00 -2.12
C PHE A 401 -26.90 16.26 -0.98
N GLN A 402 -26.56 15.01 -0.78
CA GLN A 402 -27.06 14.18 0.33
C GLN A 402 -26.33 14.54 1.64
N ASP A 403 -26.92 14.22 2.81
CA ASP A 403 -26.30 14.49 4.11
C ASP A 403 -24.90 13.88 4.25
N PRO A 404 -24.63 12.60 3.86
CA PRO A 404 -23.27 12.06 3.90
C PRO A 404 -22.24 12.85 3.09
N SER A 405 -22.67 13.43 1.96
CA SER A 405 -21.77 14.28 1.15
C SER A 405 -21.45 15.60 1.86
N LEU A 406 -22.42 16.19 2.57
CA LEU A 406 -22.18 17.40 3.36
C LEU A 406 -21.31 17.13 4.59
N GLU A 407 -21.48 15.98 5.24
CA GLU A 407 -20.63 15.52 6.34
C GLU A 407 -19.18 15.36 5.89
N GLU A 408 -18.97 14.72 4.72
CA GLU A 408 -17.64 14.58 4.14
C GLU A 408 -17.04 15.92 3.71
N MET A 409 -17.84 16.86 3.17
CA MET A 409 -17.41 18.25 2.91
C MET A 409 -16.99 18.98 4.19
N ALA A 410 -17.73 18.78 5.29
CA ALA A 410 -17.43 19.38 6.58
C ALA A 410 -16.24 18.70 7.30
N THR A 411 -15.77 17.56 6.81
CA THR A 411 -14.58 16.87 7.28
C THR A 411 -13.34 17.23 6.46
N THR A 412 -13.48 17.30 5.12
CA THR A 412 -12.35 17.43 4.19
C THR A 412 -12.11 18.86 3.70
N TYR A 413 -13.05 19.77 3.92
CA TYR A 413 -12.99 21.19 3.53
C TYR A 413 -12.58 21.42 2.07
N PRO A 414 -13.30 20.88 1.06
CA PRO A 414 -12.91 21.00 -0.34
C PRO A 414 -12.97 22.47 -0.81
N THR A 415 -11.84 23.00 -1.26
CA THR A 415 -11.69 24.40 -1.69
C THR A 415 -11.61 24.53 -3.22
N THR A 416 -11.51 23.42 -3.94
CA THR A 416 -11.48 23.39 -5.40
C THR A 416 -12.60 22.49 -5.98
N GLN A 417 -12.90 22.66 -7.27
CA GLN A 417 -13.88 21.81 -7.95
C GLN A 417 -13.42 20.34 -8.01
N GLU A 418 -12.13 20.14 -8.17
CA GLU A 418 -11.50 18.83 -8.21
C GLU A 418 -11.60 18.11 -6.87
N GLU A 419 -11.35 18.82 -5.76
CA GLU A 419 -11.51 18.27 -4.41
C GLU A 419 -12.97 17.94 -4.13
N MET A 420 -13.89 18.87 -4.45
CA MET A 420 -15.32 18.65 -4.26
C MET A 420 -15.86 17.46 -5.08
N ALA A 421 -15.34 17.23 -6.28
CA ALA A 421 -15.72 16.08 -7.11
C ALA A 421 -15.25 14.71 -6.57
N GLN A 422 -14.42 14.69 -5.52
CA GLN A 422 -13.97 13.47 -4.85
C GLN A 422 -14.89 13.06 -3.70
N ILE A 423 -15.72 13.99 -3.23
CA ILE A 423 -16.71 13.72 -2.17
C ILE A 423 -17.65 12.62 -2.65
N ASN A 424 -17.92 11.66 -1.79
CA ASN A 424 -18.78 10.54 -2.10
C ASN A 424 -20.19 11.03 -2.49
N GLY A 425 -20.69 10.58 -3.62
CA GLY A 425 -21.98 11.04 -4.15
C GLY A 425 -21.96 12.42 -4.84
N VAL A 426 -20.76 13.03 -5.04
CA VAL A 426 -20.58 14.32 -5.70
C VAL A 426 -19.67 14.17 -6.91
N GLY A 427 -20.25 13.91 -8.07
CA GLY A 427 -19.49 13.87 -9.33
C GLY A 427 -19.30 15.25 -9.95
N MET A 428 -18.40 15.35 -10.92
CA MET A 428 -18.09 16.62 -11.61
C MET A 428 -19.33 17.31 -12.20
N GLY A 429 -20.32 16.55 -12.68
CA GLY A 429 -21.60 17.10 -13.16
C GLY A 429 -22.33 17.92 -12.09
N LYS A 430 -22.44 17.39 -10.87
CA LYS A 430 -23.05 18.09 -9.73
C LYS A 430 -22.20 19.29 -9.28
N VAL A 431 -20.87 19.14 -9.31
CA VAL A 431 -19.96 20.26 -8.94
C VAL A 431 -20.13 21.44 -9.89
N VAL A 432 -20.19 21.21 -11.20
CA VAL A 432 -20.40 22.27 -12.20
C VAL A 432 -21.77 22.93 -12.02
N LYS A 433 -22.80 22.14 -11.68
CA LYS A 433 -24.19 22.62 -11.58
C LYS A 433 -24.50 23.33 -10.26
N PHE A 434 -23.95 22.85 -9.14
CA PHE A 434 -24.28 23.31 -7.79
C PHE A 434 -23.06 23.71 -6.96
N GLY A 435 -21.85 23.21 -7.25
CA GLY A 435 -20.70 23.25 -6.36
C GLY A 435 -20.16 24.64 -6.02
N LYS A 436 -20.24 25.60 -6.96
CA LYS A 436 -19.61 26.92 -6.79
C LYS A 436 -19.98 27.61 -5.48
N GLN A 437 -21.26 27.67 -5.11
CA GLN A 437 -21.71 28.35 -3.90
C GLN A 437 -21.22 27.65 -2.62
N PHE A 438 -21.08 26.32 -2.66
CA PHE A 438 -20.58 25.51 -1.54
C PHE A 438 -19.07 25.68 -1.38
N ILE A 439 -18.31 25.64 -2.47
CA ILE A 439 -16.86 25.91 -2.46
C ILE A 439 -16.58 27.32 -1.90
N ASP A 440 -17.29 28.34 -2.40
CA ASP A 440 -17.13 29.71 -1.92
C ASP A 440 -17.48 29.87 -0.42
N ALA A 441 -18.42 29.06 0.09
CA ALA A 441 -18.78 29.03 1.50
C ALA A 441 -17.71 28.34 2.35
N ILE A 442 -17.17 27.22 1.88
CA ILE A 442 -16.11 26.45 2.55
C ILE A 442 -14.82 27.29 2.60
N ILE A 443 -14.42 27.93 1.50
CA ILE A 443 -13.24 28.80 1.46
C ILE A 443 -13.34 29.89 2.54
N ARG A 444 -14.47 30.59 2.59
CA ARG A 444 -14.68 31.65 3.62
C ARG A 444 -14.63 31.08 5.03
N TYR A 445 -15.24 29.93 5.26
CA TYR A 445 -15.23 29.28 6.57
C TYR A 445 -13.82 28.89 7.00
N VAL A 446 -13.02 28.33 6.09
CA VAL A 446 -11.61 27.95 6.33
C VAL A 446 -10.76 29.19 6.64
N GLU A 447 -10.94 30.29 5.89
CA GLU A 447 -10.22 31.55 6.11
C GLU A 447 -10.61 32.20 7.45
N GLU A 448 -11.91 32.26 7.77
CA GLU A 448 -12.42 32.88 9.01
C GLU A 448 -12.02 32.12 10.28
N ASN A 449 -11.84 30.82 10.20
CA ASN A 449 -11.50 29.97 11.35
C ASN A 449 -10.02 29.55 11.38
N GLU A 450 -9.17 30.09 10.48
CA GLU A 450 -7.73 29.78 10.37
C GLU A 450 -7.44 28.29 10.31
N ILE A 451 -8.29 27.51 9.59
CA ILE A 451 -8.17 26.06 9.48
C ILE A 451 -7.03 25.73 8.51
N GLU A 452 -5.97 25.08 9.00
CA GLU A 452 -4.94 24.49 8.14
C GLU A 452 -5.53 23.22 7.46
N THR A 453 -6.03 23.39 6.25
CA THR A 453 -6.42 22.22 5.44
C THR A 453 -5.16 21.47 5.03
N ALA A 454 -5.02 20.22 5.47
CA ALA A 454 -4.05 19.30 4.86
C ALA A 454 -4.43 19.20 3.38
N LYS A 455 -3.54 19.65 2.48
CA LYS A 455 -3.73 19.45 1.03
C LYS A 455 -3.66 17.95 0.74
N GLU A 456 -4.76 17.26 0.90
CA GLU A 456 -4.85 15.87 0.46
C GLU A 456 -4.65 15.83 -1.05
N VAL A 457 -3.67 15.06 -1.46
CA VAL A 457 -3.43 14.80 -2.87
C VAL A 457 -4.53 13.87 -3.35
N VAL A 458 -5.49 14.45 -4.04
CA VAL A 458 -6.58 13.72 -4.67
C VAL A 458 -6.03 12.78 -5.73
N VAL A 459 -6.22 11.48 -5.53
CA VAL A 459 -5.78 10.45 -6.45
C VAL A 459 -6.93 10.02 -7.35
N LYS A 460 -6.86 10.40 -8.62
CA LYS A 460 -7.79 9.91 -9.64
C LYS A 460 -7.45 8.45 -9.97
N SER A 461 -8.39 7.52 -9.78
CA SER A 461 -8.16 6.10 -10.09
C SER A 461 -8.57 5.77 -11.54
N THR A 462 -7.75 4.97 -12.23
CA THR A 462 -8.05 4.39 -13.55
C THR A 462 -8.76 3.04 -13.44
N VAL A 463 -9.34 2.74 -12.29
CA VAL A 463 -9.71 1.37 -11.88
C VAL A 463 -10.70 0.70 -12.82
N ASN A 464 -10.60 -0.61 -12.90
CA ASN A 464 -11.48 -1.59 -13.57
C ASN A 464 -13.00 -1.38 -13.35
N LYS A 465 -13.43 -0.69 -12.29
CA LYS A 465 -14.79 -0.13 -12.14
C LYS A 465 -15.18 0.76 -13.33
N SER A 466 -14.22 1.47 -13.92
CA SER A 466 -14.43 2.29 -15.11
C SER A 466 -14.85 1.47 -16.34
N LYS A 467 -14.35 0.26 -16.53
CA LYS A 467 -14.71 -0.58 -17.68
C LYS A 467 -16.14 -1.12 -17.58
N ILE A 468 -16.60 -1.50 -16.40
CA ILE A 468 -17.99 -1.91 -16.17
C ILE A 468 -18.89 -0.69 -16.33
N LYS A 469 -18.55 0.41 -15.69
CA LYS A 469 -19.27 1.68 -15.76
C LYS A 469 -19.40 2.20 -17.21
N ILE A 470 -18.29 2.26 -17.95
CA ILE A 470 -18.27 2.70 -19.35
C ILE A 470 -19.10 1.73 -20.21
N HIS A 471 -18.98 0.43 -19.97
CA HIS A 471 -19.77 -0.55 -20.72
C HIS A 471 -21.27 -0.37 -20.46
N ILE A 472 -21.70 -0.23 -19.20
CA ILE A 472 -23.10 0.03 -18.86
C ILE A 472 -23.59 1.29 -19.56
N ILE A 473 -22.87 2.41 -19.48
CA ILE A 473 -23.23 3.66 -20.15
C ILE A 473 -23.39 3.45 -21.65
N GLN A 474 -22.42 2.79 -22.30
CA GLN A 474 -22.47 2.54 -23.74
C GLN A 474 -23.63 1.63 -24.15
N GLN A 475 -24.00 0.64 -23.36
CA GLN A 475 -25.13 -0.24 -23.66
C GLN A 475 -26.46 0.47 -23.44
N VAL A 476 -26.58 1.27 -22.38
CA VAL A 476 -27.75 2.12 -22.11
C VAL A 476 -27.94 3.15 -23.23
N ASP A 477 -26.88 3.80 -23.68
CA ASP A 477 -26.93 4.75 -24.84
C ASP A 477 -27.39 4.06 -26.11
N ARG A 478 -27.09 2.78 -26.29
CA ARG A 478 -27.56 1.95 -27.42
C ARG A 478 -28.96 1.39 -27.20
N LYS A 479 -29.57 1.66 -26.04
CA LYS A 479 -30.90 1.16 -25.66
C LYS A 479 -30.99 -0.36 -25.64
N ILE A 480 -29.93 -1.02 -25.17
CA ILE A 480 -29.92 -2.46 -24.93
C ILE A 480 -30.67 -2.75 -23.65
N ASP A 481 -31.54 -3.75 -23.66
CA ASP A 481 -32.31 -4.16 -22.48
C ASP A 481 -31.42 -4.53 -21.31
N LEU A 482 -31.84 -4.15 -20.09
CA LEU A 482 -31.03 -4.33 -18.89
C LEU A 482 -30.78 -5.82 -18.61
N ASP A 483 -31.71 -6.71 -18.91
CA ASP A 483 -31.53 -8.17 -18.80
C ASP A 483 -30.33 -8.65 -19.63
N ILE A 484 -30.19 -8.15 -20.86
CA ILE A 484 -29.07 -8.49 -21.77
C ILE A 484 -27.76 -7.95 -21.21
N ILE A 485 -27.76 -6.75 -20.63
CA ILE A 485 -26.56 -6.15 -20.02
C ILE A 485 -26.14 -6.97 -18.82
N ALA A 486 -27.08 -7.41 -17.97
CA ALA A 486 -26.82 -8.25 -16.82
C ALA A 486 -26.20 -9.61 -17.22
N GLU A 487 -26.79 -10.29 -18.22
CA GLU A 487 -26.25 -11.55 -18.77
C GLU A 487 -24.83 -11.38 -19.33
N GLN A 488 -24.56 -10.32 -20.11
CA GLN A 488 -23.23 -10.05 -20.70
C GLN A 488 -22.14 -9.85 -19.63
N LYS A 489 -22.52 -9.44 -18.42
CA LYS A 489 -21.59 -9.19 -17.31
C LYS A 489 -21.63 -10.28 -16.23
N GLU A 490 -22.48 -11.29 -16.41
CA GLU A 490 -22.65 -12.36 -15.43
C GLU A 490 -23.00 -11.82 -14.01
N ILE A 491 -23.81 -10.75 -13.94
CA ILE A 491 -24.27 -10.13 -12.70
C ILE A 491 -25.80 -10.22 -12.59
N SER A 492 -26.33 -10.13 -11.38
CA SER A 492 -27.78 -10.09 -11.18
C SER A 492 -28.38 -8.74 -11.62
N MET A 493 -29.70 -8.72 -11.89
CA MET A 493 -30.42 -7.48 -12.22
C MET A 493 -30.31 -6.47 -11.07
N VAL A 494 -30.39 -6.95 -9.82
CA VAL A 494 -30.26 -6.11 -8.63
C VAL A 494 -28.89 -5.44 -8.57
N ASP A 495 -27.81 -6.18 -8.84
CA ASP A 495 -26.44 -5.64 -8.86
C ASP A 495 -26.27 -4.65 -10.02
N LEU A 496 -26.84 -4.92 -11.19
CA LEU A 496 -26.81 -4.01 -12.33
C LEU A 496 -27.53 -2.69 -12.02
N ILE A 497 -28.73 -2.73 -11.45
CA ILE A 497 -29.46 -1.53 -11.04
C ILE A 497 -28.66 -0.74 -10.01
N GLN A 498 -28.03 -1.39 -9.06
CA GLN A 498 -27.18 -0.75 -8.05
C GLN A 498 -25.96 -0.07 -8.66
N GLU A 499 -25.32 -0.67 -9.67
CA GLU A 499 -24.23 -0.03 -10.41
C GLU A 499 -24.74 1.18 -11.23
N ILE A 500 -25.92 1.08 -11.85
CA ILE A 500 -26.57 2.20 -12.57
C ILE A 500 -26.89 3.34 -11.60
N GLU A 501 -27.43 3.07 -10.42
CA GLU A 501 -27.65 4.05 -9.36
C GLU A 501 -26.35 4.78 -9.00
N THR A 502 -25.28 4.02 -8.77
CA THR A 502 -23.94 4.59 -8.47
C THR A 502 -23.44 5.50 -9.59
N ILE A 503 -23.72 5.17 -10.85
CA ILE A 503 -23.39 5.99 -12.02
C ILE A 503 -24.18 7.31 -11.99
N CYS A 504 -25.49 7.26 -11.72
CA CYS A 504 -26.33 8.45 -11.62
C CYS A 504 -25.95 9.34 -10.44
N TYR A 505 -25.70 8.76 -9.26
CA TYR A 505 -25.22 9.52 -8.09
C TYR A 505 -23.90 10.23 -8.36
N SER A 506 -23.03 9.68 -9.20
CA SER A 506 -21.79 10.35 -9.61
C SER A 506 -21.98 11.50 -10.61
N GLY A 507 -23.21 11.86 -10.95
CA GLY A 507 -23.53 12.97 -11.85
C GLY A 507 -23.54 12.61 -13.33
N THR A 508 -23.66 11.32 -13.68
CA THR A 508 -23.78 10.88 -15.08
C THR A 508 -25.25 10.72 -15.43
N LYS A 509 -25.71 11.45 -16.44
CA LYS A 509 -27.08 11.30 -16.95
C LYS A 509 -27.23 10.01 -17.75
N LEU A 510 -28.21 9.18 -17.38
CA LEU A 510 -28.58 7.96 -18.10
C LEU A 510 -30.06 8.03 -18.52
N ASN A 511 -30.38 7.61 -19.74
CA ASN A 511 -31.75 7.53 -20.21
C ASN A 511 -32.20 6.06 -20.25
N LEU A 512 -33.03 5.68 -19.29
CA LEU A 512 -33.64 4.34 -19.18
C LEU A 512 -35.11 4.31 -19.64
N ASP A 513 -35.65 5.38 -20.22
CA ASP A 513 -37.08 5.46 -20.61
C ASP A 513 -37.52 4.28 -21.51
N TYR A 514 -36.62 3.80 -22.35
CA TYR A 514 -36.88 2.68 -23.24
C TYR A 514 -37.18 1.38 -22.50
N PHE A 515 -36.59 1.18 -21.31
CA PHE A 515 -36.82 0.01 -20.46
C PHE A 515 -37.94 0.28 -19.46
N ILE A 516 -37.94 1.44 -18.80
CA ILE A 516 -38.94 1.84 -17.80
C ILE A 516 -40.34 1.81 -18.39
N ASN A 517 -40.53 2.30 -19.61
CA ASN A 517 -41.82 2.30 -20.30
C ASN A 517 -42.33 0.88 -20.68
N GLN A 518 -41.49 -0.15 -20.60
CA GLN A 518 -41.91 -1.53 -20.81
C GLN A 518 -42.37 -2.20 -19.50
N VAL A 519 -41.83 -1.76 -18.36
CA VAL A 519 -42.03 -2.44 -17.06
C VAL A 519 -42.91 -1.66 -16.10
N ILE A 520 -43.11 -0.35 -16.29
CA ILE A 520 -43.90 0.52 -15.40
C ILE A 520 -44.92 1.30 -16.24
N GLU A 521 -46.20 1.20 -15.87
CA GLU A 521 -47.29 1.95 -16.53
C GLU A 521 -47.10 3.48 -16.38
N PRO A 522 -47.43 4.29 -17.42
CA PRO A 522 -47.17 5.74 -17.42
C PRO A 522 -47.77 6.49 -16.24
N ASP A 523 -49.00 6.20 -15.86
CA ASP A 523 -49.68 6.84 -14.73
C ASP A 523 -48.92 6.58 -13.42
N LYS A 524 -48.44 5.35 -13.24
CA LYS A 524 -47.61 4.94 -12.08
C LYS A 524 -46.24 5.62 -12.07
N GLN A 525 -45.64 5.85 -13.26
CA GLN A 525 -44.39 6.61 -13.36
C GLN A 525 -44.58 8.04 -12.87
N ASP A 526 -45.67 8.70 -13.26
CA ASP A 526 -45.96 10.07 -12.85
C ASP A 526 -46.19 10.17 -11.34
N GLU A 527 -46.93 9.23 -10.74
CA GLU A 527 -47.17 9.18 -9.31
C GLU A 527 -45.85 8.96 -8.51
N ILE A 528 -44.98 8.05 -8.95
CA ILE A 528 -43.69 7.81 -8.29
C ILE A 528 -42.76 9.04 -8.45
N PHE A 529 -42.79 9.69 -9.61
CA PHE A 529 -42.02 10.89 -9.85
C PHE A 529 -42.46 12.06 -8.96
N GLU A 530 -43.77 12.28 -8.82
CA GLU A 530 -44.33 13.29 -7.91
C GLU A 530 -44.00 12.99 -6.44
N TYR A 531 -44.02 11.70 -6.04
CA TYR A 531 -43.57 11.30 -4.72
C TYR A 531 -42.12 11.76 -4.47
N PHE A 532 -41.17 11.45 -5.35
CA PHE A 532 -39.77 11.86 -5.18
C PHE A 532 -39.60 13.39 -5.24
N MET A 533 -40.44 14.13 -5.95
CA MET A 533 -40.43 15.60 -5.93
C MET A 533 -40.81 16.19 -4.57
N SER A 534 -41.65 15.51 -3.83
CA SER A 534 -42.18 15.97 -2.54
C SER A 534 -41.50 15.35 -1.31
N ALA A 535 -40.77 14.25 -1.50
CA ALA A 535 -40.13 13.49 -0.41
C ALA A 535 -38.94 14.26 0.21
N ASP A 536 -38.69 14.01 1.49
CA ASP A 536 -37.53 14.57 2.21
C ASP A 536 -36.22 13.80 1.91
N SER A 537 -36.34 12.56 1.43
CA SER A 537 -35.20 11.71 1.08
C SER A 537 -35.54 10.76 -0.08
N ASP A 538 -34.51 10.25 -0.75
CA ASP A 538 -34.62 9.25 -1.81
C ASP A 538 -34.42 7.80 -1.31
N ASN A 539 -34.55 7.57 -0.01
CA ASN A 539 -34.40 6.25 0.59
C ASN A 539 -35.56 5.32 0.14
N ILE A 540 -35.19 4.20 -0.48
CA ILE A 540 -36.16 3.25 -1.06
C ILE A 540 -37.03 2.58 0.01
N ALA A 541 -36.47 2.23 1.17
CA ALA A 541 -37.26 1.64 2.26
C ALA A 541 -38.31 2.62 2.76
N THR A 542 -37.95 3.89 2.92
CA THR A 542 -38.88 4.97 3.27
C THR A 542 -39.91 5.21 2.18
N ALA A 543 -39.50 5.10 0.90
CA ALA A 543 -40.43 5.23 -0.23
C ALA A 543 -41.44 4.10 -0.27
N LEU A 544 -41.04 2.85 -0.04
CA LEU A 544 -41.96 1.69 0.05
C LEU A 544 -43.00 1.82 1.16
N GLU A 545 -42.64 2.44 2.29
CA GLU A 545 -43.54 2.66 3.40
C GLU A 545 -44.51 3.83 3.20
N ASN A 546 -44.08 4.89 2.52
CA ASN A 546 -44.77 6.17 2.48
C ASN A 546 -45.41 6.51 1.12
N CYS A 547 -45.02 5.84 0.02
CA CYS A 547 -45.70 6.04 -1.25
C CYS A 547 -47.00 5.26 -1.24
N ASN A 548 -48.13 5.96 -1.26
CA ASN A 548 -49.46 5.36 -1.27
C ASN A 548 -49.87 4.90 -2.69
N ILE A 549 -48.98 4.20 -3.39
CA ILE A 549 -49.19 3.71 -4.77
C ILE A 549 -49.44 2.21 -4.70
N GLU A 550 -50.58 1.74 -5.30
CA GLU A 550 -50.91 0.33 -5.30
C GLU A 550 -49.88 -0.51 -6.06
N ASP A 551 -49.53 -1.67 -5.49
CA ASP A 551 -48.63 -2.68 -6.10
C ASP A 551 -47.26 -2.16 -6.58
N VAL A 552 -46.70 -1.13 -5.93
CA VAL A 552 -45.34 -0.68 -6.22
C VAL A 552 -44.32 -1.58 -5.54
N ASN A 553 -43.27 -1.97 -6.27
CA ASN A 553 -42.20 -2.79 -5.75
C ASN A 553 -40.84 -2.01 -5.67
N GLU A 554 -39.87 -2.60 -4.99
CA GLU A 554 -38.55 -1.98 -4.78
C GLU A 554 -37.82 -1.68 -6.12
N GLU A 555 -37.91 -2.58 -7.09
CA GLU A 555 -37.23 -2.43 -8.39
C GLU A 555 -37.80 -1.26 -9.17
N GLU A 556 -39.12 -1.11 -9.21
CA GLU A 556 -39.79 0.03 -9.86
C GLU A 556 -39.38 1.36 -9.22
N LEU A 557 -39.31 1.42 -7.90
CA LEU A 557 -38.86 2.61 -7.18
C LEU A 557 -37.40 2.94 -7.49
N ARG A 558 -36.52 1.95 -7.57
CA ARG A 558 -35.13 2.15 -7.95
C ARG A 558 -34.98 2.65 -9.39
N LEU A 559 -35.67 2.06 -10.33
CA LEU A 559 -35.67 2.50 -11.73
C LEU A 559 -36.18 3.95 -11.87
N MET A 560 -37.29 4.27 -11.20
CA MET A 560 -37.84 5.63 -11.21
C MET A 560 -36.94 6.64 -10.48
N ARG A 561 -36.24 6.25 -9.42
CA ARG A 561 -35.22 7.07 -8.77
C ARG A 561 -34.06 7.38 -9.74
N ILE A 562 -33.59 6.41 -10.51
CA ILE A 562 -32.56 6.60 -11.54
C ILE A 562 -33.04 7.63 -12.59
N LYS A 563 -34.26 7.48 -13.09
CA LYS A 563 -34.88 8.43 -14.03
C LYS A 563 -34.93 9.82 -13.42
N PHE A 564 -35.49 9.94 -12.23
CA PHE A 564 -35.62 11.19 -11.49
C PHE A 564 -34.28 11.92 -11.30
N LEU A 565 -33.26 11.22 -10.82
CA LEU A 565 -31.91 11.78 -10.63
C LEU A 565 -31.25 12.15 -11.95
N SER A 566 -31.42 11.35 -13.01
CA SER A 566 -30.86 11.63 -14.33
C SER A 566 -31.48 12.87 -14.97
N GLU A 567 -32.74 13.15 -14.75
CA GLU A 567 -33.43 14.31 -15.31
C GLU A 567 -33.14 15.59 -14.52
N LEU A 568 -33.12 15.53 -13.19
CA LEU A 568 -33.08 16.71 -12.33
C LEU A 568 -31.70 17.01 -11.76
N ALA A 569 -30.93 16.02 -11.39
CA ALA A 569 -29.63 16.21 -10.74
C ALA A 569 -28.45 16.28 -11.74
N ASN A 570 -28.58 15.64 -12.91
CA ASN A 570 -27.46 15.41 -13.84
C ASN A 570 -27.55 16.18 -15.18
#